data_8479dfdfeb991ea38ebd4f845072402d
#
_entry.id   8479dfdfeb991ea38ebd4f845072402d
#
_cell.length_a   1.000
_cell.length_b   1.000
_cell.length_c   1.000
_cell.angle_alpha   90.00
_cell.angle_beta   90.00
_cell.angle_gamma   90.00
#
_symmetry.space_group_name_H-M   'P 1'
#
loop_
_entity.id
_entity.type
_entity.pdbx_description
1 polymer ?
#
loop_
_entity_poly.entity_id
_entity_poly.type
_entity_poly.pdbx_seq_one_letter_code
_entity_poly.pdbx_strand_id
1 'polypeptide(L)'
;MNSLSKYIRQRFNISLWCLVAIMLIALSLKEFSISLVHVYSIPFVLFFLFTMRLFDDLASAKIDSEEANRDYTNEVTKKELQTILIISQIVLISILAFFDMERAVNLFFFLVFNTILYYLLFNVSKFRHFLPLLKYPFVIYILNLEPSFNLIAVYVAFVIFEMLEDPLFPNYLLTNYKAAIPDKKIIPYLFLLLFLLTQIILKNV
;
A
#
# COMPACT_ATOMS: atom_id res chain seq x y z
N MET A 1 -20.24 -7.46 -16.77
CA MET A 1 -19.60 -6.56 -15.80
C MET A 1 -18.12 -6.54 -16.15
N ASN A 2 -17.47 -5.39 -16.34
CA ASN A 2 -16.06 -5.28 -16.76
C ASN A 2 -15.15 -5.86 -15.66
N SER A 3 -14.06 -6.53 -16.04
CA SER A 3 -13.08 -7.16 -15.13
C SER A 3 -12.57 -6.18 -14.07
N LEU A 4 -12.35 -4.92 -14.44
CA LEU A 4 -11.95 -3.86 -13.52
C LEU A 4 -12.99 -3.60 -12.41
N SER A 5 -14.27 -3.49 -12.78
CA SER A 5 -15.34 -3.25 -11.80
C SER A 5 -15.48 -4.40 -10.81
N LYS A 6 -15.30 -5.63 -11.29
CA LYS A 6 -15.33 -6.83 -10.45
C LYS A 6 -14.13 -6.86 -9.51
N TYR A 7 -12.93 -6.56 -10.03
CA TYR A 7 -11.71 -6.46 -9.24
C TYR A 7 -11.83 -5.41 -8.12
N ILE A 8 -12.26 -4.19 -8.44
CA ILE A 8 -12.42 -3.12 -7.45
C ILE A 8 -13.36 -3.54 -6.32
N ARG A 9 -14.51 -4.14 -6.65
CA ARG A 9 -15.48 -4.60 -5.64
C ARG A 9 -14.90 -5.66 -4.70
N GLN A 10 -14.06 -6.55 -5.22
CA GLN A 10 -13.51 -7.68 -4.45
C GLN A 10 -12.27 -7.33 -3.65
N ARG A 11 -11.41 -6.43 -4.18
CA ARG A 11 -10.05 -6.25 -3.68
C ARG A 11 -9.74 -4.84 -3.22
N PHE A 12 -10.54 -3.85 -3.62
CA PHE A 12 -10.27 -2.45 -3.33
C PHE A 12 -11.46 -1.79 -2.62
N ASN A 13 -11.52 -1.93 -1.29
CA ASN A 13 -12.49 -1.24 -0.47
C ASN A 13 -12.17 0.26 -0.42
N ILE A 14 -12.87 1.04 -1.25
CA ILE A 14 -12.60 2.46 -1.44
C ILE A 14 -12.59 3.22 -0.10
N SER A 15 -13.55 2.94 0.81
CA SER A 15 -13.63 3.64 2.09
C SER A 15 -12.40 3.39 2.96
N LEU A 16 -11.91 2.15 3.02
CA LEU A 16 -10.70 1.80 3.74
C LEU A 16 -9.48 2.48 3.12
N TRP A 17 -9.35 2.43 1.80
CA TRP A 17 -8.22 3.02 1.11
C TRP A 17 -8.22 4.56 1.14
N CYS A 18 -9.41 5.20 1.18
CA CYS A 18 -9.52 6.63 1.47
C CYS A 18 -8.96 6.97 2.86
N LEU A 19 -9.30 6.18 3.87
CA LEU A 19 -8.77 6.37 5.22
C LEU A 19 -7.24 6.24 5.25
N VAL A 20 -6.70 5.20 4.60
CA VAL A 20 -5.24 5.00 4.49
C VAL A 20 -4.58 6.17 3.74
N ALA A 21 -5.17 6.65 2.65
CA ALA A 21 -4.63 7.79 1.89
C ALA A 21 -4.59 9.07 2.75
N ILE A 22 -5.68 9.38 3.45
CA ILE A 22 -5.75 10.54 4.36
C ILE A 22 -4.68 10.41 5.46
N MET A 23 -4.52 9.23 6.02
CA MET A 23 -3.52 8.92 7.03
C MET A 23 -2.09 9.17 6.51
N LEU A 24 -1.75 8.66 5.32
CA LEU A 24 -0.42 8.84 4.73
C LEU A 24 -0.13 10.31 4.43
N ILE A 25 -1.13 11.05 3.95
CA ILE A 25 -1.01 12.49 3.73
C ILE A 25 -0.80 13.22 5.07
N ALA A 26 -1.58 12.90 6.10
CA ALA A 26 -1.40 13.49 7.43
C ALA A 26 -0.01 13.22 8.01
N LEU A 27 0.54 12.02 7.80
CA LEU A 27 1.91 11.67 8.20
C LEU A 27 2.98 12.41 7.38
N SER A 28 2.67 12.81 6.16
CA SER A 28 3.59 13.58 5.31
C SER A 28 3.65 15.06 5.67
N LEU A 29 2.66 15.61 6.40
CA LEU A 29 2.66 17.02 6.80
C LEU A 29 3.84 17.34 7.72
N LYS A 30 4.62 18.37 7.40
CA LYS A 30 5.70 18.88 8.28
C LYS A 30 5.12 19.67 9.46
N GLU A 31 4.12 20.48 9.18
CA GLU A 31 3.34 21.24 10.15
C GLU A 31 1.88 20.86 10.00
N PHE A 32 1.09 20.99 11.07
CA PHE A 32 -0.34 20.64 11.05
C PHE A 32 -1.18 21.67 10.28
N SER A 33 -0.66 22.17 9.15
CA SER A 33 -1.36 23.09 8.25
C SER A 33 -1.86 22.34 7.03
N ILE A 34 -3.16 22.07 7.00
CA ILE A 34 -3.81 21.48 5.84
C ILE A 34 -3.94 22.57 4.77
N SER A 35 -3.16 22.45 3.70
CA SER A 35 -3.31 23.27 2.49
C SER A 35 -4.19 22.57 1.46
N LEU A 36 -4.75 23.34 0.52
CA LEU A 36 -5.50 22.79 -0.62
C LEU A 36 -4.70 21.74 -1.41
N VAL A 37 -3.37 21.89 -1.49
CA VAL A 37 -2.48 20.94 -2.15
C VAL A 37 -2.61 19.54 -1.55
N HIS A 38 -2.74 19.43 -0.23
CA HIS A 38 -2.90 18.14 0.44
C HIS A 38 -4.24 17.47 0.13
N VAL A 39 -5.30 18.28 -0.04
CA VAL A 39 -6.62 17.76 -0.47
C VAL A 39 -6.55 17.20 -1.89
N TYR A 40 -5.87 17.91 -2.81
CA TYR A 40 -5.66 17.42 -4.18
C TYR A 40 -4.73 16.21 -4.26
N SER A 41 -3.90 15.97 -3.24
CA SER A 41 -3.07 14.76 -3.18
C SER A 41 -3.87 13.48 -2.88
N ILE A 42 -5.08 13.58 -2.31
CA ILE A 42 -5.90 12.40 -1.98
C ILE A 42 -6.20 11.52 -3.20
N PRO A 43 -6.73 12.06 -4.33
CA PRO A 43 -6.97 11.25 -5.52
C PRO A 43 -5.69 10.61 -6.08
N PHE A 44 -4.57 11.33 -6.06
CA PHE A 44 -3.28 10.82 -6.52
C PHE A 44 -2.82 9.64 -5.65
N VAL A 45 -2.85 9.80 -4.32
CA VAL A 45 -2.44 8.73 -3.38
C VAL A 45 -3.37 7.53 -3.49
N LEU A 46 -4.67 7.74 -3.62
CA LEU A 46 -5.63 6.65 -3.85
C LEU A 46 -5.33 5.89 -5.14
N PHE A 47 -5.06 6.61 -6.22
CA PHE A 47 -4.75 5.99 -7.51
C PHE A 47 -3.41 5.25 -7.47
N PHE A 48 -2.41 5.80 -6.75
CA PHE A 48 -1.15 5.11 -6.50
C PHE A 48 -1.37 3.82 -5.69
N LEU A 49 -2.11 3.88 -4.58
CA LEU A 49 -2.41 2.72 -3.74
C LEU A 49 -3.19 1.64 -4.52
N PHE A 50 -4.14 2.04 -5.36
CA PHE A 50 -4.84 1.14 -6.27
C PHE A 50 -3.87 0.45 -7.23
N THR A 51 -2.99 1.21 -7.88
CA THR A 51 -2.01 0.69 -8.83
C THR A 51 -1.05 -0.30 -8.15
N MET A 52 -0.57 0.02 -6.96
CA MET A 52 0.31 -0.86 -6.19
C MET A 52 -0.42 -2.11 -5.68
N ARG A 53 -1.69 -2.00 -5.28
CA ARG A 53 -2.50 -3.17 -4.91
C ARG A 53 -2.72 -4.10 -6.09
N LEU A 54 -3.01 -3.54 -7.26
CA LEU A 54 -3.17 -4.30 -8.49
C LEU A 54 -1.86 -5.02 -8.87
N PHE A 55 -0.71 -4.35 -8.69
CA PHE A 55 0.61 -4.95 -8.90
C PHE A 55 0.84 -6.15 -7.96
N ASP A 56 0.58 -5.99 -6.66
CA ASP A 56 0.73 -7.02 -5.64
C ASP A 56 -0.14 -8.26 -5.96
N ASP A 57 -1.42 -8.04 -6.29
CA ASP A 57 -2.35 -9.11 -6.60
C ASP A 57 -1.99 -9.84 -7.91
N LEU A 58 -1.50 -9.14 -8.92
CA LEU A 58 -1.02 -9.78 -10.16
C LEU A 58 0.28 -10.56 -9.97
N ALA A 59 1.16 -10.08 -9.11
CA ALA A 59 2.39 -10.79 -8.74
C ALA A 59 2.09 -12.08 -7.95
N SER A 60 1.08 -12.04 -7.07
CA SER A 60 0.66 -13.20 -6.26
C SER A 60 -0.30 -14.15 -6.99
N ALA A 61 -0.78 -13.80 -8.18
CA ALA A 61 -1.89 -14.50 -8.86
C ALA A 61 -1.69 -16.02 -9.00
N LYS A 62 -0.46 -16.49 -9.21
CA LYS A 62 -0.16 -17.92 -9.29
C LYS A 62 -0.39 -18.63 -7.95
N ILE A 63 0.06 -18.04 -6.87
CA ILE A 63 -0.08 -18.59 -5.51
C ILE A 63 -1.54 -18.52 -5.08
N ASP A 64 -2.19 -17.37 -5.33
CA ASP A 64 -3.60 -17.17 -5.01
C ASP A 64 -4.55 -18.08 -5.81
N SER A 65 -4.15 -18.55 -6.99
CA SER A 65 -4.95 -19.53 -7.75
C SER A 65 -4.96 -20.90 -7.09
N GLU A 66 -3.90 -21.25 -6.37
CA GLU A 66 -3.78 -22.52 -5.66
C GLU A 66 -4.52 -22.48 -4.31
N GLU A 67 -4.55 -21.33 -3.64
CA GLU A 67 -5.10 -21.18 -2.29
C GLU A 67 -6.57 -20.73 -2.26
N ALA A 68 -6.99 -19.92 -3.23
CA ALA A 68 -8.35 -19.36 -3.25
C ALA A 68 -8.78 -19.08 -4.68
N ASN A 69 -9.83 -19.72 -5.15
CA ASN A 69 -10.41 -19.56 -6.51
C ASN A 69 -10.84 -18.09 -6.77
N ARG A 70 -9.88 -17.21 -7.02
CA ARG A 70 -10.09 -15.77 -7.21
C ARG A 70 -10.20 -15.43 -8.68
N ASP A 71 -11.19 -14.62 -9.05
CA ASP A 71 -11.49 -14.30 -10.45
C ASP A 71 -10.34 -13.67 -11.24
N TYR A 72 -9.45 -12.90 -10.58
CA TYR A 72 -8.32 -12.26 -11.24
C TYR A 72 -7.19 -13.23 -11.61
N THR A 73 -7.28 -14.48 -11.18
CA THR A 73 -6.32 -15.54 -11.55
C THR A 73 -6.63 -16.14 -12.93
N ASN A 74 -7.83 -15.89 -13.48
CA ASN A 74 -8.18 -16.32 -14.84
C ASN A 74 -7.30 -15.57 -15.86
N GLU A 75 -6.72 -16.30 -16.84
CA GLU A 75 -5.77 -15.75 -17.80
C GLU A 75 -6.30 -14.55 -18.60
N VAL A 76 -7.59 -14.56 -19.00
CA VAL A 76 -8.20 -13.45 -19.74
C VAL A 76 -8.28 -12.20 -18.88
N THR A 77 -8.82 -12.36 -17.67
CA THR A 77 -8.93 -11.27 -16.68
C THR A 77 -7.56 -10.76 -16.28
N LYS A 78 -6.57 -11.65 -16.13
CA LYS A 78 -5.20 -11.30 -15.78
C LYS A 78 -4.55 -10.41 -16.84
N LYS A 79 -4.71 -10.73 -18.14
CA LYS A 79 -4.17 -9.90 -19.25
C LYS A 79 -4.81 -8.51 -19.28
N GLU A 80 -6.13 -8.42 -19.09
CA GLU A 80 -6.81 -7.13 -19.00
C GLU A 80 -6.29 -6.29 -17.83
N LEU A 81 -6.15 -6.90 -16.64
CA LEU A 81 -5.64 -6.22 -15.46
C LEU A 81 -4.16 -5.83 -15.60
N GLN A 82 -3.34 -6.63 -16.27
CA GLN A 82 -1.95 -6.25 -16.60
C GLN A 82 -1.89 -5.02 -17.50
N THR A 83 -2.76 -4.93 -18.50
CA THR A 83 -2.87 -3.74 -19.36
C THR A 83 -3.27 -2.52 -18.55
N ILE A 84 -4.25 -2.65 -17.66
CA ILE A 84 -4.68 -1.59 -16.75
C ILE A 84 -3.54 -1.16 -15.83
N LEU A 85 -2.77 -2.10 -15.29
CA LEU A 85 -1.61 -1.80 -14.46
C LEU A 85 -0.58 -0.95 -15.19
N ILE A 86 -0.19 -1.34 -16.40
CA ILE A 86 0.78 -0.59 -17.22
C ILE A 86 0.26 0.82 -17.52
N ILE A 87 -0.99 0.94 -17.93
CA ILE A 87 -1.62 2.24 -18.20
C ILE A 87 -1.62 3.09 -16.93
N SER A 88 -2.00 2.53 -15.78
CA SER A 88 -2.03 3.23 -14.50
C SER A 88 -0.65 3.74 -14.08
N GLN A 89 0.41 2.95 -14.27
CA GLN A 89 1.78 3.36 -13.98
C GLN A 89 2.22 4.52 -14.89
N ILE A 90 1.93 4.45 -16.18
CA ILE A 90 2.23 5.52 -17.14
C ILE A 90 1.48 6.81 -16.75
N VAL A 91 0.20 6.71 -16.43
CA VAL A 91 -0.62 7.86 -16.01
C VAL A 91 -0.06 8.50 -14.73
N LEU A 92 0.31 7.70 -13.74
CA LEU A 92 0.90 8.22 -12.48
C LEU A 92 2.20 8.99 -12.75
N ILE A 93 3.11 8.43 -13.55
CA ILE A 93 4.37 9.09 -13.92
C ILE A 93 4.08 10.37 -14.70
N SER A 94 3.14 10.34 -15.67
CA SER A 94 2.78 11.50 -16.49
C SER A 94 2.18 12.63 -15.65
N ILE A 95 1.30 12.30 -14.68
CA ILE A 95 0.74 13.30 -13.76
C ILE A 95 1.85 13.97 -12.97
N LEU A 96 2.77 13.20 -12.39
CA LEU A 96 3.89 13.78 -11.64
C LEU A 96 4.84 14.57 -12.54
N ALA A 97 5.16 14.07 -13.74
CA ALA A 97 6.04 14.76 -14.67
C ALA A 97 5.50 16.14 -15.09
N PHE A 98 4.18 16.28 -15.14
CA PHE A 98 3.54 17.56 -15.45
C PHE A 98 3.71 18.59 -14.31
N PHE A 99 3.69 18.14 -13.03
CA PHE A 99 3.77 19.03 -11.88
C PHE A 99 5.19 19.13 -11.30
N ASP A 100 5.94 18.03 -11.31
CA ASP A 100 7.24 17.92 -10.64
C ASP A 100 8.03 16.75 -11.24
N MET A 101 9.00 17.07 -12.10
CA MET A 101 9.82 16.08 -12.80
C MET A 101 10.66 15.23 -11.84
N GLU A 102 11.15 15.80 -10.75
CA GLU A 102 11.94 15.07 -9.76
C GLU A 102 11.12 13.95 -9.11
N ARG A 103 9.87 14.25 -8.75
CA ARG A 103 8.94 13.24 -8.21
C ARG A 103 8.61 12.17 -9.24
N ALA A 104 8.44 12.53 -10.51
CA ALA A 104 8.19 11.57 -11.57
C ALA A 104 9.36 10.60 -11.76
N VAL A 105 10.59 11.10 -11.74
CA VAL A 105 11.81 10.29 -11.82
C VAL A 105 11.93 9.36 -10.61
N ASN A 106 11.69 9.86 -9.41
CA ASN A 106 11.69 9.05 -8.18
C ASN A 106 10.62 7.95 -8.23
N LEU A 107 9.41 8.25 -8.72
CA LEU A 107 8.36 7.25 -8.90
C LEU A 107 8.78 6.18 -9.92
N PHE A 108 9.35 6.58 -11.05
CA PHE A 108 9.83 5.64 -12.05
C PHE A 108 10.86 4.67 -11.47
N PHE A 109 11.88 5.19 -10.79
CA PHE A 109 12.90 4.36 -10.14
C PHE A 109 12.30 3.44 -9.06
N PHE A 110 11.34 3.92 -8.28
CA PHE A 110 10.65 3.08 -7.31
C PHE A 110 9.90 1.92 -7.98
N LEU A 111 9.17 2.16 -9.07
CA LEU A 111 8.43 1.11 -9.78
C LEU A 111 9.37 0.07 -10.37
N VAL A 112 10.49 0.50 -10.98
CA VAL A 112 11.53 -0.40 -11.50
C VAL A 112 12.15 -1.21 -10.37
N PHE A 113 12.59 -0.55 -9.29
CA PHE A 113 13.20 -1.21 -8.14
C PHE A 113 12.25 -2.21 -7.49
N ASN A 114 11.00 -1.81 -7.28
CA ASN A 114 9.97 -2.69 -6.72
C ASN A 114 9.74 -3.92 -7.61
N THR A 115 9.69 -3.75 -8.93
CA THR A 115 9.55 -4.86 -9.88
C THR A 115 10.73 -5.82 -9.80
N ILE A 116 11.96 -5.31 -9.70
CA ILE A 116 13.17 -6.13 -9.54
C ILE A 116 13.12 -6.90 -8.21
N LEU A 117 12.77 -6.23 -7.10
CA LEU A 117 12.64 -6.88 -5.80
C LEU A 117 11.60 -7.99 -5.81
N TYR A 118 10.45 -7.76 -6.44
CA TYR A 118 9.43 -8.81 -6.59
C TYR A 118 9.96 -9.99 -7.39
N TYR A 119 10.64 -9.73 -8.51
CA TYR A 119 11.22 -10.81 -9.31
C TYR A 119 12.23 -11.65 -8.52
N LEU A 120 13.08 -11.01 -7.71
CA LEU A 120 14.14 -11.68 -6.97
C LEU A 120 13.66 -12.36 -5.68
N LEU A 121 12.77 -11.71 -4.93
CA LEU A 121 12.48 -12.07 -3.54
C LEU A 121 11.06 -12.58 -3.30
N PHE A 122 10.13 -12.38 -4.21
CA PHE A 122 8.72 -12.75 -3.99
C PHE A 122 8.52 -14.25 -3.82
N ASN A 123 9.31 -15.07 -4.50
CA ASN A 123 9.28 -16.53 -4.35
C ASN A 123 9.84 -17.01 -2.99
N VAL A 124 10.55 -16.14 -2.27
CA VAL A 124 11.00 -16.42 -0.91
C VAL A 124 9.88 -16.09 0.06
N SER A 125 9.20 -17.10 0.59
CA SER A 125 7.99 -16.97 1.41
C SER A 125 8.08 -15.91 2.53
N LYS A 126 9.27 -15.72 3.10
CA LYS A 126 9.51 -14.73 4.16
C LYS A 126 9.39 -13.28 3.70
N PHE A 127 9.75 -12.97 2.45
CA PHE A 127 9.74 -11.59 1.94
C PHE A 127 8.43 -11.20 1.26
N ARG A 128 7.61 -12.18 0.87
CA ARG A 128 6.33 -11.97 0.18
C ARG A 128 5.40 -10.99 0.90
N HIS A 129 5.35 -11.07 2.23
CA HIS A 129 4.47 -10.21 3.03
C HIS A 129 5.05 -8.80 3.28
N PHE A 130 6.35 -8.64 3.19
CA PHE A 130 7.03 -7.37 3.47
C PHE A 130 7.15 -6.45 2.26
N LEU A 131 7.33 -7.02 1.06
CA LEU A 131 7.51 -6.26 -0.17
C LEU A 131 6.32 -5.33 -0.48
N PRO A 132 5.04 -5.78 -0.36
CA PRO A 132 3.89 -4.93 -0.61
C PRO A 132 3.82 -3.69 0.28
N LEU A 133 4.49 -3.71 1.43
CA LEU A 133 4.41 -2.63 2.41
C LEU A 133 5.35 -1.46 2.09
N LEU A 134 6.32 -1.63 1.18
CA LEU A 134 7.23 -0.57 0.75
C LEU A 134 6.52 0.62 0.12
N LYS A 135 5.32 0.43 -0.42
CA LYS A 135 4.50 1.50 -0.99
C LYS A 135 4.11 2.59 0.01
N TYR A 136 3.93 2.24 1.29
CA TYR A 136 3.48 3.22 2.29
C TYR A 136 4.54 4.26 2.65
N PRO A 137 5.78 3.89 3.05
CA PRO A 137 6.82 4.89 3.25
C PRO A 137 7.15 5.64 1.96
N PHE A 138 7.04 4.98 0.80
CA PHE A 138 7.29 5.64 -0.47
C PHE A 138 6.27 6.76 -0.77
N VAL A 139 4.99 6.59 -0.43
CA VAL A 139 3.99 7.67 -0.56
C VAL A 139 4.42 8.89 0.24
N ILE A 140 4.87 8.71 1.48
CA ILE A 140 5.31 9.83 2.32
C ILE A 140 6.57 10.48 1.73
N TYR A 141 7.52 9.66 1.26
CA TYR A 141 8.71 10.17 0.61
C TYR A 141 8.37 10.98 -0.65
N ILE A 142 7.51 10.47 -1.55
CA ILE A 142 7.17 11.17 -2.79
C ILE A 142 6.41 12.48 -2.55
N LEU A 143 5.66 12.58 -1.45
CA LEU A 143 4.96 13.80 -1.07
C LEU A 143 5.92 14.87 -0.54
N ASN A 144 6.99 14.48 0.16
CA ASN A 144 7.92 15.39 0.85
C ASN A 144 9.29 15.54 0.18
N LEU A 145 9.73 14.55 -0.61
CA LEU A 145 11.08 14.39 -1.17
C LEU A 145 12.21 14.40 -0.12
N GLU A 146 11.90 14.15 1.13
CA GLU A 146 12.89 14.11 2.21
C GLU A 146 12.93 12.73 2.85
N PRO A 147 14.09 12.06 2.87
CA PRO A 147 14.26 10.87 3.68
C PRO A 147 14.23 11.27 5.16
N SER A 148 13.28 10.70 5.90
CA SER A 148 13.14 10.95 7.33
C SER A 148 13.07 9.63 8.09
N PHE A 149 13.42 9.66 9.38
CA PHE A 149 13.24 8.51 10.27
C PHE A 149 11.79 8.03 10.32
N ASN A 150 10.84 8.93 10.08
CA ASN A 150 9.41 8.59 10.02
C ASN A 150 9.09 7.55 8.93
N LEU A 151 9.85 7.46 7.84
CA LEU A 151 9.65 6.45 6.80
C LEU A 151 9.84 5.03 7.35
N ILE A 152 10.85 4.82 8.20
CA ILE A 152 11.11 3.54 8.84
C ILE A 152 10.00 3.23 9.84
N ALA A 153 9.59 4.21 10.65
CA ALA A 153 8.51 4.04 11.61
C ALA A 153 7.19 3.68 10.92
N VAL A 154 6.86 4.32 9.80
CA VAL A 154 5.69 4.00 8.98
C VAL A 154 5.77 2.58 8.43
N TYR A 155 6.93 2.19 7.88
CA TYR A 155 7.13 0.83 7.38
C TYR A 155 6.90 -0.21 8.47
N VAL A 156 7.53 -0.03 9.63
CA VAL A 156 7.38 -0.94 10.79
C VAL A 156 5.92 -0.99 11.26
N ALA A 157 5.22 0.15 11.30
CA ALA A 157 3.82 0.19 11.69
C ALA A 157 2.92 -0.62 10.73
N PHE A 158 3.15 -0.52 9.42
CA PHE A 158 2.41 -1.32 8.45
C PHE A 158 2.79 -2.80 8.50
N VAL A 159 4.05 -3.14 8.80
CA VAL A 159 4.45 -4.53 9.07
C VAL A 159 3.67 -5.10 10.26
N ILE A 160 3.59 -4.35 11.37
CA ILE A 160 2.84 -4.79 12.55
C ILE A 160 1.34 -4.89 12.21
N PHE A 161 0.79 -3.95 11.46
CA PHE A 161 -0.61 -3.99 11.00
C PHE A 161 -0.89 -5.27 10.20
N GLU A 162 -0.07 -5.57 9.20
CA GLU A 162 -0.20 -6.78 8.38
C GLU A 162 -0.09 -8.06 9.23
N MET A 163 0.87 -8.08 10.17
CA MET A 163 1.01 -9.20 11.11
C MET A 163 -0.23 -9.44 11.97
N LEU A 164 -0.96 -8.39 12.31
CA LEU A 164 -2.19 -8.47 13.10
C LEU A 164 -3.39 -8.87 12.24
N GLU A 165 -3.43 -8.44 10.97
CA GLU A 165 -4.56 -8.68 10.07
C GLU A 165 -4.47 -10.04 9.37
N ASP A 166 -3.29 -10.44 8.88
CA ASP A 166 -3.13 -11.67 8.10
C ASP A 166 -3.02 -12.90 9.01
N PRO A 167 -3.99 -13.83 8.97
CA PRO A 167 -3.92 -15.09 9.72
C PRO A 167 -2.82 -16.04 9.20
N LEU A 168 -2.33 -15.83 7.97
CA LEU A 168 -1.29 -16.65 7.35
C LEU A 168 0.12 -16.15 7.68
N PHE A 169 0.23 -14.98 8.29
CA PHE A 169 1.53 -14.49 8.77
C PHE A 169 2.12 -15.56 9.70
N PRO A 170 3.39 -15.97 9.52
CA PRO A 170 3.96 -17.13 10.20
C PRO A 170 3.71 -17.07 11.71
N ASN A 171 2.92 -18.04 12.17
CA ASN A 171 2.32 -18.08 13.51
C ASN A 171 3.30 -18.22 14.67
N TYR A 172 4.60 -18.46 14.41
CA TYR A 172 5.55 -18.77 15.46
C TYR A 172 5.89 -17.61 16.43
N LEU A 173 5.52 -16.36 16.07
CA LEU A 173 5.69 -15.20 16.96
C LEU A 173 4.41 -14.78 17.69
N LEU A 174 3.24 -15.19 17.23
CA LEU A 174 1.95 -14.65 17.69
C LEU A 174 0.90 -15.73 18.08
N THR A 175 1.24 -17.03 18.08
CA THR A 175 0.28 -18.10 18.36
C THR A 175 -0.44 -17.94 19.70
N ASN A 176 0.25 -17.45 20.72
CA ASN A 176 -0.32 -17.26 22.05
C ASN A 176 -1.14 -15.96 22.17
N TYR A 177 -0.91 -14.98 21.31
CA TYR A 177 -1.64 -13.70 21.34
C TYR A 177 -2.98 -13.76 20.59
N LYS A 178 -3.04 -14.50 19.48
CA LYS A 178 -4.27 -14.63 18.67
C LYS A 178 -5.43 -15.32 19.41
N ALA A 179 -5.13 -16.15 20.41
CA ALA A 179 -6.15 -16.84 21.21
C ALA A 179 -6.83 -15.94 22.26
N ALA A 180 -6.17 -14.82 22.64
CA ALA A 180 -6.63 -13.94 23.71
C ALA A 180 -7.49 -12.76 23.25
N ILE A 181 -7.63 -12.53 21.92
CA ILE A 181 -8.27 -11.33 21.39
C ILE A 181 -9.61 -11.68 20.75
N PRO A 182 -10.76 -11.30 21.37
CA PRO A 182 -12.09 -11.76 20.97
C PRO A 182 -12.59 -11.20 19.64
N ASP A 183 -12.14 -10.02 19.20
CA ASP A 183 -12.61 -9.39 17.96
C ASP A 183 -11.42 -8.90 17.11
N LYS A 184 -10.93 -9.81 16.27
CA LYS A 184 -9.71 -9.62 15.47
C LYS A 184 -9.77 -8.47 14.46
N LYS A 185 -10.98 -7.99 14.12
CA LYS A 185 -11.17 -6.98 13.09
C LYS A 185 -10.87 -5.55 13.56
N ILE A 186 -11.02 -5.27 14.83
CA ILE A 186 -10.89 -3.92 15.41
C ILE A 186 -9.43 -3.55 15.70
N ILE A 187 -8.62 -4.54 16.08
CA ILE A 187 -7.26 -4.32 16.58
C ILE A 187 -6.32 -3.65 15.58
N PRO A 188 -6.27 -4.08 14.29
CA PRO A 188 -5.45 -3.41 13.30
C PRO A 188 -5.80 -1.92 13.17
N TYR A 189 -7.09 -1.60 13.19
CA TYR A 189 -7.55 -0.20 13.08
C TYR A 189 -7.22 0.62 14.33
N LEU A 190 -7.35 0.05 15.52
CA LEU A 190 -6.93 0.68 16.78
C LEU A 190 -5.43 0.93 16.79
N PHE A 191 -4.63 -0.02 16.32
CA PHE A 191 -3.19 0.15 16.19
C PHE A 191 -2.83 1.30 15.24
N LEU A 192 -3.44 1.36 14.05
CA LEU A 192 -3.23 2.46 13.12
C LEU A 192 -3.66 3.80 13.71
N LEU A 193 -4.79 3.85 14.41
CA LEU A 193 -5.27 5.06 15.08
C LEU A 193 -4.29 5.53 16.17
N LEU A 194 -3.83 4.62 17.01
CA LEU A 194 -2.85 4.92 18.06
C LEU A 194 -1.52 5.37 17.48
N PHE A 195 -1.06 4.72 16.41
CA PHE A 195 0.15 5.13 15.69
C PHE A 195 0.02 6.56 15.13
N LEU A 196 -1.12 6.89 14.52
CA LEU A 196 -1.43 8.23 14.05
C LEU A 196 -1.40 9.26 15.16
N LEU A 197 -2.09 8.98 16.27
CA LEU A 197 -2.15 9.88 17.42
C LEU A 197 -0.75 10.12 18.01
N THR A 198 0.07 9.08 18.12
CA THR A 198 1.45 9.24 18.60
C THR A 198 2.30 10.09 17.67
N GLN A 199 2.16 9.93 16.35
CA GLN A 199 2.89 10.75 15.38
C GLN A 199 2.43 12.22 15.40
N ILE A 200 1.14 12.47 15.59
CA ILE A 200 0.59 13.82 15.75
C ILE A 200 1.14 14.48 17.02
N ILE A 201 1.16 13.76 18.14
CA ILE A 201 1.69 14.27 19.41
C ILE A 201 3.18 14.58 19.27
N LEU A 202 3.97 13.67 18.71
CA LEU A 202 5.43 13.85 18.54
C LEU A 202 5.79 15.01 17.60
N LYS A 203 4.91 15.40 16.68
CA LYS A 203 5.13 16.57 15.81
C LYS A 203 4.84 17.91 16.50
N ASN A 204 4.07 17.89 17.58
CA ASN A 204 3.68 19.09 18.32
C ASN A 204 4.53 19.33 19.60
N VAL A 205 5.47 18.44 19.88
CA VAL A 205 6.51 18.56 20.93
C VAL A 205 7.83 18.96 20.31
#